data_9f7eaa04d70a928f4e2b6c38bf6da334
#
_entry.id   9f7eaa04d70a928f4e2b6c38bf6da334
#
_cell.length_a   1.000
_cell.length_b   1.000
_cell.length_c   1.000
_cell.angle_alpha   90.00
_cell.angle_beta   90.00
_cell.angle_gamma   90.00
#
_symmetry.space_group_name_H-M   'P 1'
#
loop_
_entity.id
_entity.type
_entity.pdbx_description
1 polymer ?
#
loop_
_entity_poly.entity_id
_entity_poly.type
_entity_poly.pdbx_seq_one_letter_code
_entity_poly.pdbx_strand_id
1 'polypeptide(L)'
;MTLYPVILSGGSGSRLWPLSREYFPKPLLPLVSEKTLLQETATRLDDLAGLGDAVYVCNEEHRFLVAEQIAELGKTPSTIILEPEGRNTAPALTLAALYLVKRDADAMMVVMPADHVMTAPQQFVGAVEQGSHNAEQGALVTFGIVPASPETGYGYIKRDEQVDDTAACRVARFVEKPDRETAEQYVSEGDYFWNSGIFLMRADRWLDEISQHRPDILKACRQAMNKGTQDSDFFRVNKQDFHDCPGDSIDYAVMEKTERAVVMPISAGWSDIGAWSALWDVCERDADGNVMQGDVIAEDTRNAFLVAQHRCLATVGLDDVIVIETADAVLVASKDKAQDVKAIVTRLKESGREEHKVHRQVYRPWGSYEGIDEGPRFQVKRLTVKPGAQLSLQMHHHRAEHWVVAVSYTHLTLPTSA
;
A
#
# COMPACT_ATOMS: atom_id res chain seq x y z
N MET A 1 -5.28 -27.40 -3.19
CA MET A 1 -4.20 -26.44 -2.85
C MET A 1 -4.80 -25.35 -1.98
N THR A 2 -4.07 -24.84 -0.98
CA THR A 2 -4.52 -23.72 -0.17
C THR A 2 -4.13 -22.41 -0.82
N LEU A 3 -5.06 -21.44 -0.94
CA LEU A 3 -4.82 -20.14 -1.48
C LEU A 3 -4.48 -19.16 -0.33
N TYR A 4 -3.31 -18.56 -0.39
CA TYR A 4 -2.82 -17.60 0.62
C TYR A 4 -2.85 -16.18 0.05
N PRO A 5 -3.55 -15.23 0.70
CA PRO A 5 -3.38 -13.82 0.40
C PRO A 5 -1.95 -13.38 0.76
N VAL A 6 -1.24 -12.79 -0.21
CA VAL A 6 0.07 -12.16 -0.02
C VAL A 6 -0.09 -10.67 -0.26
N ILE A 7 0.01 -9.87 0.79
CA ILE A 7 -0.27 -8.44 0.75
C ILE A 7 1.05 -7.67 0.84
N LEU A 8 1.38 -6.97 -0.25
CA LEU A 8 2.59 -6.17 -0.36
C LEU A 8 2.31 -4.73 0.07
N SER A 9 2.73 -4.37 1.28
CA SER A 9 2.54 -3.03 1.85
C SER A 9 3.81 -2.20 1.73
N GLY A 10 4.10 -1.76 0.50
CA GLY A 10 5.27 -0.96 0.15
C GLY A 10 4.91 0.39 -0.45
N GLY A 11 5.93 1.25 -0.65
CA GLY A 11 5.77 2.56 -1.26
C GLY A 11 5.29 3.65 -0.30
N SER A 12 5.82 4.87 -0.45
CA SER A 12 5.46 6.00 0.43
C SER A 12 4.19 6.73 -0.01
N GLY A 13 3.73 6.55 -1.26
CA GLY A 13 2.57 7.27 -1.79
C GLY A 13 2.75 8.80 -1.81
N SER A 14 3.94 9.31 -2.07
CA SER A 14 4.31 10.72 -1.91
C SER A 14 3.44 11.73 -2.68
N ARG A 15 2.71 11.27 -3.72
CA ARG A 15 1.76 12.13 -4.48
C ARG A 15 0.48 12.44 -3.71
N LEU A 16 0.20 11.71 -2.62
CA LEU A 16 -0.92 11.97 -1.72
C LEU A 16 -0.49 12.77 -0.47
N TRP A 17 0.69 13.41 -0.51
CA TRP A 17 1.02 14.40 0.49
C TRP A 17 -0.05 15.52 0.50
N PRO A 18 -0.48 16.04 1.65
CA PRO A 18 0.07 15.88 2.99
C PRO A 18 -0.51 14.72 3.82
N LEU A 19 -1.44 13.91 3.30
CA LEU A 19 -1.95 12.75 4.06
C LEU A 19 -0.93 11.62 4.12
N SER A 20 -0.28 11.28 2.99
CA SER A 20 0.79 10.27 3.00
C SER A 20 2.10 10.88 3.50
N ARG A 21 2.79 10.15 4.34
CA ARG A 21 4.11 10.49 4.89
C ARG A 21 5.02 9.25 4.83
N GLU A 22 6.32 9.45 4.97
CA GLU A 22 7.28 8.34 4.94
C GLU A 22 6.99 7.30 6.03
N TYR A 23 6.63 7.72 7.26
CA TYR A 23 6.26 6.84 8.37
C TYR A 23 4.76 6.56 8.49
N PHE A 24 3.94 7.12 7.62
CA PHE A 24 2.52 6.85 7.52
C PHE A 24 2.12 6.81 6.03
N PRO A 25 2.53 5.74 5.31
CA PRO A 25 2.39 5.66 3.86
C PRO A 25 0.95 5.39 3.42
N LYS A 26 0.70 5.56 2.14
CA LYS A 26 -0.60 5.43 1.48
C LYS A 26 -1.41 4.18 1.88
N PRO A 27 -0.84 2.96 1.98
CA PRO A 27 -1.61 1.78 2.38
C PRO A 27 -2.33 1.92 3.73
N LEU A 28 -1.79 2.74 4.64
CA LEU A 28 -2.29 2.91 6.00
C LEU A 28 -3.33 4.03 6.14
N LEU A 29 -3.73 4.67 5.02
CA LEU A 29 -4.67 5.77 4.99
C LEU A 29 -6.11 5.30 4.69
N PRO A 30 -7.13 5.81 5.40
CA PRO A 30 -8.54 5.62 5.07
C PRO A 30 -8.94 6.68 4.02
N LEU A 31 -8.79 6.35 2.71
CA LEU A 31 -8.97 7.31 1.63
C LEU A 31 -10.36 7.28 1.00
N VAL A 32 -11.00 6.11 0.95
CA VAL A 32 -12.30 5.91 0.25
C VAL A 32 -13.41 5.43 1.18
N SER A 33 -13.04 4.92 2.35
CA SER A 33 -13.98 4.46 3.39
C SER A 33 -13.38 4.71 4.78
N GLU A 34 -14.06 4.25 5.83
CA GLU A 34 -13.53 4.26 7.20
C GLU A 34 -12.35 3.28 7.39
N LYS A 35 -12.24 2.26 6.51
CA LYS A 35 -11.11 1.32 6.51
C LYS A 35 -9.92 1.91 5.76
N THR A 36 -8.72 1.57 6.22
CA THR A 36 -7.50 1.87 5.45
C THR A 36 -7.41 1.00 4.20
N LEU A 37 -6.60 1.42 3.21
CA LEU A 37 -6.41 0.62 1.99
C LEU A 37 -5.83 -0.76 2.30
N LEU A 38 -4.96 -0.87 3.29
CA LEU A 38 -4.46 -2.14 3.81
C LEU A 38 -5.60 -3.01 4.35
N GLN A 39 -6.49 -2.44 5.16
CA GLN A 39 -7.64 -3.15 5.73
C GLN A 39 -8.63 -3.59 4.65
N GLU A 40 -8.91 -2.74 3.67
CA GLU A 40 -9.74 -3.11 2.51
C GLU A 40 -9.12 -4.25 1.70
N THR A 41 -7.81 -4.21 1.46
CA THR A 41 -7.10 -5.29 0.77
C THR A 41 -7.11 -6.58 1.60
N ALA A 42 -6.92 -6.50 2.92
CA ALA A 42 -6.92 -7.64 3.82
C ALA A 42 -8.30 -8.34 3.92
N THR A 43 -9.39 -7.61 3.65
CA THR A 43 -10.76 -8.16 3.66
C THR A 43 -11.31 -8.47 2.28
N ARG A 44 -10.58 -8.17 1.21
CA ARG A 44 -11.05 -8.24 -0.18
C ARG A 44 -11.49 -9.63 -0.63
N LEU A 45 -10.91 -10.66 -0.05
CA LEU A 45 -11.17 -12.06 -0.39
C LEU A 45 -11.93 -12.84 0.69
N ASP A 46 -12.49 -12.17 1.70
CA ASP A 46 -13.15 -12.84 2.84
C ASP A 46 -14.34 -13.71 2.44
N ASP A 47 -14.96 -13.42 1.29
CA ASP A 47 -16.05 -14.22 0.74
C ASP A 47 -15.57 -15.51 0.05
N LEU A 48 -14.25 -15.67 -0.16
CA LEU A 48 -13.69 -16.85 -0.80
C LEU A 48 -13.45 -17.96 0.23
N ALA A 49 -14.02 -19.15 0.01
CA ALA A 49 -13.85 -20.27 0.90
C ALA A 49 -12.45 -20.90 0.81
N GLY A 50 -11.92 -21.38 1.93
CA GLY A 50 -10.68 -22.16 1.94
C GLY A 50 -9.40 -21.34 1.84
N LEU A 51 -9.45 -20.05 2.17
CA LEU A 51 -8.24 -19.22 2.29
C LEU A 51 -7.36 -19.66 3.47
N GLY A 52 -6.06 -19.66 3.24
CA GLY A 52 -5.07 -19.69 4.32
C GLY A 52 -4.90 -18.30 4.97
N ASP A 53 -4.21 -18.27 6.11
CA ASP A 53 -3.89 -17.01 6.78
C ASP A 53 -2.96 -16.15 5.92
N ALA A 54 -3.26 -14.85 5.84
CA ALA A 54 -2.54 -13.94 4.97
C ALA A 54 -1.07 -13.73 5.40
N VAL A 55 -0.20 -13.57 4.42
CA VAL A 55 1.19 -13.14 4.58
C VAL A 55 1.29 -11.67 4.19
N TYR A 56 1.82 -10.85 5.08
CA TYR A 56 2.07 -9.44 4.81
C TYR A 56 3.57 -9.21 4.63
N VAL A 57 3.94 -8.35 3.68
CA VAL A 57 5.32 -7.90 3.51
C VAL A 57 5.33 -6.38 3.61
N CYS A 58 6.08 -5.83 4.56
CA CYS A 58 6.17 -4.39 4.76
C CYS A 58 7.56 -3.94 5.21
N ASN A 59 7.83 -2.64 5.11
CA ASN A 59 9.04 -2.07 5.70
C ASN A 59 9.01 -2.20 7.23
N GLU A 60 10.16 -2.48 7.84
CA GLU A 60 10.32 -2.64 9.29
C GLU A 60 9.79 -1.43 10.09
N GLU A 61 9.91 -0.22 9.55
CA GLU A 61 9.41 1.01 10.19
C GLU A 61 7.88 1.04 10.34
N HIS A 62 7.15 0.37 9.45
CA HIS A 62 5.68 0.34 9.45
C HIS A 62 5.07 -0.82 10.24
N ARG A 63 5.88 -1.76 10.74
CA ARG A 63 5.44 -3.04 11.33
C ARG A 63 4.32 -2.94 12.35
N PHE A 64 4.40 -1.97 13.27
CA PHE A 64 3.42 -1.83 14.34
C PHE A 64 2.09 -1.29 13.83
N LEU A 65 2.11 -0.36 12.88
CA LEU A 65 0.90 0.16 12.26
C LEU A 65 0.20 -0.91 11.42
N VAL A 66 0.97 -1.70 10.67
CA VAL A 66 0.43 -2.84 9.90
C VAL A 66 -0.20 -3.87 10.84
N ALA A 67 0.51 -4.28 11.89
CA ALA A 67 0.01 -5.26 12.86
C ALA A 67 -1.25 -4.75 13.58
N GLU A 68 -1.28 -3.47 13.97
CA GLU A 68 -2.43 -2.84 14.62
C GLU A 68 -3.66 -2.85 13.72
N GLN A 69 -3.53 -2.40 12.47
CA GLN A 69 -4.65 -2.33 11.53
C GLN A 69 -5.21 -3.72 11.17
N ILE A 70 -4.35 -4.74 11.12
CA ILE A 70 -4.78 -6.13 10.93
C ILE A 70 -5.54 -6.64 12.17
N ALA A 71 -5.02 -6.35 13.37
CA ALA A 71 -5.65 -6.75 14.64
C ALA A 71 -7.03 -6.09 14.84
N GLU A 72 -7.21 -4.85 14.40
CA GLU A 72 -8.52 -4.15 14.40
C GLU A 72 -9.59 -4.88 13.58
N LEU A 73 -9.19 -5.64 12.55
CA LEU A 73 -10.09 -6.50 11.77
C LEU A 73 -10.42 -7.83 12.48
N GLY A 74 -9.82 -8.11 13.64
CA GLY A 74 -9.91 -9.42 14.30
C GLY A 74 -9.20 -10.54 13.54
N LYS A 75 -8.28 -10.22 12.62
CA LYS A 75 -7.53 -11.20 11.82
C LYS A 75 -6.17 -11.49 12.45
N THR A 76 -5.73 -12.75 12.29
CA THR A 76 -4.40 -13.19 12.66
C THR A 76 -3.60 -13.46 11.38
N PRO A 77 -2.46 -12.81 11.15
CA PRO A 77 -1.63 -13.08 9.98
C PRO A 77 -0.88 -14.41 10.14
N SER A 78 -0.59 -15.09 9.03
CA SER A 78 0.38 -16.20 9.02
C SER A 78 1.76 -15.69 9.45
N THR A 79 2.13 -14.53 8.95
CA THR A 79 3.30 -13.74 9.38
C THR A 79 3.27 -12.34 8.77
N ILE A 80 4.01 -11.42 9.36
CA ILE A 80 4.37 -10.12 8.78
C ILE A 80 5.88 -10.13 8.52
N ILE A 81 6.29 -10.27 7.26
CA ILE A 81 7.69 -10.25 6.85
C ILE A 81 8.17 -8.80 6.79
N LEU A 82 9.26 -8.53 7.48
CA LEU A 82 9.82 -7.19 7.62
C LEU A 82 11.02 -7.00 6.70
N GLU A 83 10.88 -6.12 5.71
CA GLU A 83 11.98 -5.65 4.89
C GLU A 83 12.72 -4.52 5.62
N PRO A 84 14.05 -4.63 5.82
CA PRO A 84 14.83 -3.56 6.46
C PRO A 84 14.94 -2.30 5.57
N GLU A 85 14.75 -2.47 4.27
CA GLU A 85 14.69 -1.43 3.25
C GLU A 85 13.88 -1.91 2.03
N GLY A 86 13.24 -1.00 1.31
CA GLY A 86 12.46 -1.36 0.12
C GLY A 86 13.36 -1.76 -1.06
N ARG A 87 13.10 -2.93 -1.63
CA ARG A 87 13.80 -3.47 -2.81
C ARG A 87 12.85 -3.74 -3.99
N ASN A 88 11.72 -3.01 -4.03
CA ASN A 88 10.67 -3.20 -5.03
C ASN A 88 9.92 -4.55 -4.83
N THR A 89 9.05 -4.94 -5.75
CA THR A 89 8.04 -5.99 -5.55
C THR A 89 8.56 -7.42 -5.76
N ALA A 90 9.55 -7.66 -6.62
CA ALA A 90 10.06 -9.01 -6.87
C ALA A 90 10.78 -9.63 -5.65
N PRO A 91 11.67 -8.93 -4.91
CA PRO A 91 12.21 -9.43 -3.66
C PRO A 91 11.13 -9.67 -2.60
N ALA A 92 10.18 -8.74 -2.43
CA ALA A 92 9.08 -8.89 -1.47
C ALA A 92 8.25 -10.16 -1.72
N LEU A 93 7.83 -10.39 -2.96
CA LEU A 93 7.13 -11.61 -3.35
C LEU A 93 7.99 -12.88 -3.16
N THR A 94 9.29 -12.78 -3.46
CA THR A 94 10.21 -13.92 -3.30
C THR A 94 10.36 -14.31 -1.82
N LEU A 95 10.40 -13.34 -0.90
CA LEU A 95 10.40 -13.62 0.55
C LEU A 95 9.11 -14.34 0.98
N ALA A 96 7.94 -13.87 0.52
CA ALA A 96 6.65 -14.49 0.83
C ALA A 96 6.56 -15.93 0.27
N ALA A 97 7.00 -16.15 -0.97
CA ALA A 97 7.02 -17.47 -1.59
C ALA A 97 7.95 -18.44 -0.84
N LEU A 98 9.15 -18.00 -0.45
CA LEU A 98 10.10 -18.80 0.35
C LEU A 98 9.53 -19.15 1.73
N TYR A 99 8.75 -18.26 2.33
CA TYR A 99 8.08 -18.50 3.60
C TYR A 99 6.98 -19.54 3.45
N LEU A 100 6.13 -19.41 2.44
CA LEU A 100 4.98 -20.30 2.21
C LEU A 100 5.41 -21.70 1.82
N VAL A 101 6.33 -21.88 0.88
CA VAL A 101 6.78 -23.20 0.43
C VAL A 101 7.38 -24.06 1.57
N LYS A 102 7.94 -23.44 2.61
CA LYS A 102 8.41 -24.17 3.79
C LYS A 102 7.27 -24.74 4.64
N ARG A 103 6.05 -24.21 4.54
CA ARG A 103 4.87 -24.59 5.32
C ARG A 103 3.90 -25.45 4.53
N ASP A 104 3.73 -25.12 3.27
CA ASP A 104 2.83 -25.78 2.34
C ASP A 104 3.51 -25.82 0.96
N ALA A 105 3.94 -27.01 0.55
CA ALA A 105 4.64 -27.19 -0.72
C ALA A 105 3.75 -26.89 -1.93
N ASP A 106 2.44 -26.99 -1.77
CA ASP A 106 1.42 -26.73 -2.80
C ASP A 106 0.73 -25.37 -2.60
N ALA A 107 1.35 -24.43 -1.85
CA ALA A 107 0.80 -23.11 -1.61
C ALA A 107 0.54 -22.35 -2.93
N MET A 108 -0.68 -21.85 -3.10
CA MET A 108 -1.00 -20.85 -4.10
C MET A 108 -1.01 -19.46 -3.42
N MET A 109 -0.60 -18.44 -4.15
CA MET A 109 -0.54 -17.06 -3.69
C MET A 109 -1.45 -16.19 -4.54
N VAL A 110 -2.33 -15.41 -3.91
CA VAL A 110 -2.92 -14.24 -4.53
C VAL A 110 -2.19 -13.02 -4.00
N VAL A 111 -1.40 -12.39 -4.87
CA VAL A 111 -0.48 -11.31 -4.54
C VAL A 111 -1.17 -9.98 -4.82
N MET A 112 -1.35 -9.15 -3.81
CA MET A 112 -2.08 -7.90 -3.91
C MET A 112 -1.25 -6.73 -3.33
N PRO A 113 -1.08 -5.63 -4.07
CA PRO A 113 -0.64 -4.37 -3.49
C PRO A 113 -1.65 -3.88 -2.44
N ALA A 114 -1.15 -3.39 -1.30
CA ALA A 114 -1.98 -2.94 -0.18
C ALA A 114 -2.63 -1.56 -0.40
N ASP A 115 -2.39 -0.92 -1.55
CA ASP A 115 -2.71 0.48 -1.79
C ASP A 115 -3.63 0.72 -3.00
N HIS A 116 -4.28 -0.34 -3.50
CA HIS A 116 -5.24 -0.26 -4.59
C HIS A 116 -6.68 -0.33 -4.09
N VAL A 117 -7.56 0.40 -4.77
CA VAL A 117 -9.01 0.38 -4.53
C VAL A 117 -9.70 -0.50 -5.56
N MET A 118 -10.77 -1.16 -5.12
CA MET A 118 -11.76 -1.84 -5.97
C MET A 118 -13.16 -1.48 -5.49
N THR A 119 -13.98 -0.89 -6.35
CA THR A 119 -15.36 -0.51 -6.02
C THR A 119 -16.35 -1.67 -6.16
N ALA A 120 -15.99 -2.74 -6.85
CA ALA A 120 -16.78 -3.97 -7.02
C ALA A 120 -15.94 -5.22 -6.69
N PRO A 121 -15.55 -5.45 -5.42
CA PRO A 121 -14.63 -6.52 -5.03
C PRO A 121 -15.14 -7.93 -5.34
N GLN A 122 -16.46 -8.16 -5.38
CA GLN A 122 -17.05 -9.47 -5.71
C GLN A 122 -16.68 -9.94 -7.12
N GLN A 123 -16.52 -9.01 -8.08
CA GLN A 123 -16.07 -9.36 -9.43
C GLN A 123 -14.61 -9.86 -9.43
N PHE A 124 -13.79 -9.30 -8.55
CA PHE A 124 -12.42 -9.78 -8.36
C PHE A 124 -12.39 -11.16 -7.70
N VAL A 125 -13.22 -11.42 -6.69
CA VAL A 125 -13.34 -12.75 -6.06
C VAL A 125 -13.68 -13.82 -7.13
N GLY A 126 -14.69 -13.57 -7.96
CA GLY A 126 -15.06 -14.50 -9.04
C GLY A 126 -13.93 -14.70 -10.08
N ALA A 127 -13.15 -13.66 -10.37
CA ALA A 127 -12.00 -13.79 -11.27
C ALA A 127 -10.84 -14.59 -10.63
N VAL A 128 -10.62 -14.47 -9.32
CA VAL A 128 -9.65 -15.30 -8.58
C VAL A 128 -10.06 -16.77 -8.62
N GLU A 129 -11.35 -17.09 -8.40
CA GLU A 129 -11.85 -18.47 -8.52
C GLU A 129 -11.60 -19.06 -9.91
N GLN A 130 -11.94 -18.32 -10.96
CA GLN A 130 -11.72 -18.76 -12.34
C GLN A 130 -10.23 -18.90 -12.66
N GLY A 131 -9.40 -17.94 -12.28
CA GLY A 131 -7.95 -17.96 -12.54
C GLY A 131 -7.20 -19.02 -11.73
N SER A 132 -7.78 -19.53 -10.63
CA SER A 132 -7.14 -20.53 -9.78
C SER A 132 -6.84 -21.82 -10.53
N HIS A 133 -7.70 -22.22 -11.45
CA HIS A 133 -7.45 -23.41 -12.28
C HIS A 133 -6.18 -23.25 -13.14
N ASN A 134 -5.98 -22.09 -13.77
CA ASN A 134 -4.78 -21.83 -14.57
C ASN A 134 -3.52 -21.79 -13.69
N ALA A 135 -3.61 -21.17 -12.51
CA ALA A 135 -2.50 -21.12 -11.56
C ALA A 135 -2.12 -22.51 -11.03
N GLU A 136 -3.09 -23.40 -10.76
CA GLU A 136 -2.86 -24.78 -10.37
C GLU A 136 -2.07 -25.55 -11.44
N GLN A 137 -2.31 -25.26 -12.71
CA GLN A 137 -1.58 -25.84 -13.84
C GLN A 137 -0.19 -25.20 -14.05
N GLY A 138 0.20 -24.23 -13.23
CA GLY A 138 1.52 -23.61 -13.23
C GLY A 138 1.62 -22.35 -14.08
N ALA A 139 0.50 -21.74 -14.47
CA ALA A 139 0.49 -20.39 -15.07
C ALA A 139 0.79 -19.30 -14.01
N LEU A 140 1.36 -18.20 -14.46
CA LEU A 140 1.42 -16.95 -13.73
C LEU A 140 0.26 -16.07 -14.20
N VAL A 141 -0.83 -16.08 -13.44
CA VAL A 141 -2.03 -15.31 -13.79
C VAL A 141 -1.85 -13.88 -13.30
N THR A 142 -2.09 -12.90 -14.17
CA THR A 142 -2.25 -11.47 -13.84
C THR A 142 -3.66 -11.02 -14.14
N PHE A 143 -4.16 -10.04 -13.41
CA PHE A 143 -5.50 -9.49 -13.61
C PHE A 143 -5.41 -8.21 -14.44
N GLY A 144 -6.03 -8.25 -15.62
CA GLY A 144 -6.02 -7.14 -16.58
C GLY A 144 -7.26 -6.27 -16.46
N ILE A 145 -7.09 -4.96 -16.37
CA ILE A 145 -8.16 -3.98 -16.31
C ILE A 145 -8.46 -3.46 -17.72
N VAL A 146 -9.72 -3.41 -18.10
CA VAL A 146 -10.12 -2.83 -19.40
C VAL A 146 -9.78 -1.32 -19.38
N PRO A 147 -8.94 -0.83 -20.31
CA PRO A 147 -8.56 0.57 -20.33
C PRO A 147 -9.74 1.49 -20.64
N ALA A 148 -9.95 2.50 -19.80
CA ALA A 148 -10.94 3.55 -20.04
C ALA A 148 -10.32 4.82 -20.65
N SER A 149 -9.00 4.97 -20.56
CA SER A 149 -8.23 6.13 -21.03
C SER A 149 -6.79 5.72 -21.38
N PRO A 150 -6.04 6.53 -22.16
CA PRO A 150 -4.66 6.23 -22.50
C PRO A 150 -3.68 6.65 -21.38
N GLU A 151 -3.68 5.90 -20.27
CA GLU A 151 -2.82 6.16 -19.13
C GLU A 151 -1.35 5.79 -19.42
N THR A 152 -0.45 6.73 -19.19
CA THR A 152 1.01 6.52 -19.36
C THR A 152 1.70 6.07 -18.09
N GLY A 153 0.98 6.06 -16.96
CA GLY A 153 1.49 5.61 -15.66
C GLY A 153 1.37 4.11 -15.42
N TYR A 154 0.65 3.38 -16.28
CA TYR A 154 0.36 1.95 -16.13
C TYR A 154 1.13 1.09 -17.12
N GLY A 155 1.33 -0.18 -16.73
CA GLY A 155 1.72 -1.23 -17.67
C GLY A 155 0.53 -1.67 -18.52
N TYR A 156 0.79 -2.08 -19.76
CA TYR A 156 -0.19 -2.62 -20.70
C TYR A 156 0.13 -4.06 -21.04
N ILE A 157 -0.90 -4.90 -21.07
CA ILE A 157 -0.82 -6.33 -21.36
C ILE A 157 -1.63 -6.60 -22.62
N LYS A 158 -0.96 -7.00 -23.71
CA LYS A 158 -1.63 -7.48 -24.92
C LYS A 158 -2.08 -8.92 -24.73
N ARG A 159 -3.37 -9.17 -24.92
CA ARG A 159 -3.88 -10.56 -24.95
C ARG A 159 -3.57 -11.25 -26.28
N ASP A 160 -3.43 -12.57 -26.20
CA ASP A 160 -3.36 -13.49 -27.32
C ASP A 160 -4.56 -14.45 -27.26
N GLU A 161 -4.36 -15.68 -27.64
CA GLU A 161 -5.38 -16.73 -27.66
C GLU A 161 -5.95 -17.01 -26.26
N GLN A 162 -7.24 -17.31 -26.21
CA GLN A 162 -7.92 -17.81 -25.03
C GLN A 162 -7.36 -19.18 -24.62
N VAL A 163 -7.11 -19.38 -23.32
CA VAL A 163 -6.43 -20.58 -22.82
C VAL A 163 -7.40 -21.74 -22.62
N ASP A 164 -8.64 -21.44 -22.17
CA ASP A 164 -9.67 -22.40 -21.81
C ASP A 164 -11.07 -21.79 -21.98
N ASP A 165 -12.10 -22.43 -21.41
CA ASP A 165 -13.48 -21.94 -21.45
C ASP A 165 -13.73 -20.72 -20.56
N THR A 166 -12.72 -20.24 -19.81
CA THR A 166 -12.79 -18.99 -19.05
C THR A 166 -12.43 -17.77 -19.92
N ALA A 167 -12.45 -16.57 -19.31
CA ALA A 167 -11.97 -15.36 -20.00
C ALA A 167 -10.44 -15.23 -20.02
N ALA A 168 -9.69 -16.23 -19.52
CA ALA A 168 -8.23 -16.21 -19.45
C ALA A 168 -7.59 -16.30 -20.83
N CYS A 169 -6.64 -15.40 -21.12
CA CYS A 169 -5.89 -15.37 -22.38
C CYS A 169 -4.39 -15.47 -22.11
N ARG A 170 -3.62 -16.03 -23.04
CA ARG A 170 -2.17 -15.91 -23.01
C ARG A 170 -1.77 -14.46 -23.13
N VAL A 171 -0.65 -14.09 -22.51
CA VAL A 171 -0.04 -12.79 -22.67
C VAL A 171 0.86 -12.80 -23.90
N ALA A 172 0.50 -12.04 -24.93
CA ALA A 172 1.32 -11.88 -26.11
C ALA A 172 2.49 -10.91 -25.87
N ARG A 173 2.22 -9.86 -25.11
CA ARG A 173 3.22 -8.82 -24.84
C ARG A 173 2.87 -8.06 -23.56
N PHE A 174 3.91 -7.71 -22.81
CA PHE A 174 3.83 -6.83 -21.66
C PHE A 174 4.63 -5.54 -21.95
N VAL A 175 4.08 -4.37 -21.69
CA VAL A 175 4.74 -3.07 -21.93
C VAL A 175 4.51 -2.17 -20.74
N GLU A 176 5.57 -1.81 -20.03
CA GLU A 176 5.50 -0.95 -18.86
C GLU A 176 5.61 0.52 -19.27
N LYS A 177 4.64 1.33 -18.85
CA LYS A 177 4.62 2.79 -19.00
C LYS A 177 4.94 3.31 -20.41
N PRO A 178 4.08 3.03 -21.40
CA PRO A 178 4.26 3.53 -22.77
C PRO A 178 4.17 5.07 -22.82
N ASP A 179 4.63 5.66 -23.92
CA ASP A 179 4.36 7.05 -24.20
C ASP A 179 2.87 7.27 -24.58
N ARG A 180 2.44 8.53 -24.67
CA ARG A 180 1.05 8.90 -24.88
C ARG A 180 0.49 8.36 -26.20
N GLU A 181 1.25 8.47 -27.29
CA GLU A 181 0.84 8.03 -28.62
C GLU A 181 0.65 6.50 -28.64
N THR A 182 1.58 5.77 -28.07
CA THR A 182 1.51 4.31 -27.89
C THR A 182 0.31 3.90 -27.03
N ALA A 183 0.05 4.61 -25.93
CA ALA A 183 -1.09 4.32 -25.05
C ALA A 183 -2.44 4.55 -25.78
N GLU A 184 -2.57 5.62 -26.58
CA GLU A 184 -3.75 5.91 -27.41
C GLU A 184 -3.99 4.82 -28.45
N GLN A 185 -2.92 4.32 -29.08
CA GLN A 185 -2.99 3.19 -30.00
C GLN A 185 -3.51 1.92 -29.29
N TYR A 186 -2.96 1.57 -28.11
CA TYR A 186 -3.37 0.37 -27.37
C TYR A 186 -4.84 0.40 -26.94
N VAL A 187 -5.34 1.56 -26.52
CA VAL A 187 -6.76 1.72 -26.21
C VAL A 187 -7.62 1.55 -27.46
N SER A 188 -7.19 2.06 -28.63
CA SER A 188 -7.94 1.96 -29.88
C SER A 188 -7.96 0.53 -30.48
N GLU A 189 -6.90 -0.26 -30.28
CA GLU A 189 -6.81 -1.67 -30.69
C GLU A 189 -7.80 -2.56 -29.93
N GLY A 190 -8.08 -2.27 -28.66
CA GLY A 190 -9.09 -2.97 -27.85
C GLY A 190 -8.69 -4.36 -27.37
N ASP A 191 -7.43 -4.79 -27.59
CA ASP A 191 -6.87 -6.08 -27.18
C ASP A 191 -5.79 -5.95 -26.07
N TYR A 192 -5.68 -4.75 -25.50
CA TYR A 192 -4.82 -4.46 -24.38
C TYR A 192 -5.59 -4.25 -23.09
N PHE A 193 -4.98 -4.64 -21.98
CA PHE A 193 -5.45 -4.39 -20.62
C PHE A 193 -4.40 -3.61 -19.84
N TRP A 194 -4.82 -2.78 -18.87
CA TRP A 194 -3.88 -2.28 -17.87
C TRP A 194 -3.45 -3.39 -16.94
N ASN A 195 -2.17 -3.41 -16.58
CA ASN A 195 -1.66 -4.28 -15.53
C ASN A 195 -2.12 -3.77 -14.16
N SER A 196 -2.90 -4.58 -13.45
CA SER A 196 -3.33 -4.23 -12.09
C SER A 196 -2.24 -4.38 -11.04
N GLY A 197 -1.12 -5.06 -11.35
CA GLY A 197 -0.11 -5.43 -10.36
C GLY A 197 -0.58 -6.49 -9.37
N ILE A 198 -1.69 -7.17 -9.66
CA ILE A 198 -2.24 -8.28 -8.87
C ILE A 198 -1.95 -9.58 -9.61
N PHE A 199 -1.47 -10.59 -8.87
CA PHE A 199 -1.06 -11.86 -9.46
C PHE A 199 -1.63 -13.04 -8.69
N LEU A 200 -1.83 -14.16 -9.40
CA LEU A 200 -2.27 -15.42 -8.82
C LEU A 200 -1.39 -16.54 -9.39
N MET A 201 -0.68 -17.25 -8.52
CA MET A 201 0.27 -18.28 -8.94
C MET A 201 0.65 -19.22 -7.80
N ARG A 202 1.20 -20.36 -8.10
CA ARG A 202 1.84 -21.22 -7.11
C ARG A 202 3.16 -20.62 -6.64
N ALA A 203 3.44 -20.78 -5.36
CA ALA A 203 4.68 -20.25 -4.74
C ALA A 203 5.94 -20.92 -5.32
N ASP A 204 5.90 -22.24 -5.58
CA ASP A 204 7.01 -22.99 -6.20
C ASP A 204 7.26 -22.49 -7.63
N ARG A 205 6.21 -22.20 -8.40
CA ARG A 205 6.35 -21.69 -9.78
C ARG A 205 6.97 -20.30 -9.82
N TRP A 206 6.59 -19.43 -8.91
CA TRP A 206 7.30 -18.15 -8.76
C TRP A 206 8.79 -18.35 -8.49
N LEU A 207 9.15 -19.28 -7.59
CA LEU A 207 10.55 -19.56 -7.27
C LEU A 207 11.31 -20.15 -8.45
N ASP A 208 10.68 -20.95 -9.31
CA ASP A 208 11.27 -21.45 -10.55
C ASP A 208 11.55 -20.29 -11.52
N GLU A 209 10.57 -19.43 -11.78
CA GLU A 209 10.68 -18.29 -12.70
C GLU A 209 11.71 -17.27 -12.23
N ILE A 210 11.70 -16.87 -10.96
CA ILE A 210 12.70 -15.95 -10.44
C ILE A 210 14.11 -16.57 -10.43
N SER A 211 14.23 -17.88 -10.29
CA SER A 211 15.50 -18.61 -10.42
C SER A 211 16.07 -18.53 -11.83
N GLN A 212 15.19 -18.58 -12.83
CA GLN A 212 15.58 -18.52 -14.24
C GLN A 212 15.95 -17.10 -14.67
N HIS A 213 15.13 -16.12 -14.31
CA HIS A 213 15.24 -14.77 -14.83
C HIS A 213 16.09 -13.82 -13.95
N ARG A 214 16.07 -14.02 -12.62
CA ARG A 214 16.81 -13.21 -11.63
C ARG A 214 17.34 -14.08 -10.48
N PRO A 215 18.29 -14.99 -10.78
CA PRO A 215 18.91 -15.87 -9.77
C PRO A 215 19.63 -15.10 -8.67
N ASP A 216 20.08 -13.88 -8.94
CA ASP A 216 20.68 -12.95 -7.97
C ASP A 216 19.71 -12.55 -6.86
N ILE A 217 18.46 -12.18 -7.21
CA ILE A 217 17.39 -11.86 -6.25
C ILE A 217 17.07 -13.10 -5.40
N LEU A 218 16.82 -14.26 -6.05
CA LEU A 218 16.50 -15.50 -5.32
C LEU A 218 17.58 -15.87 -4.32
N LYS A 219 18.85 -15.77 -4.71
CA LYS A 219 19.99 -16.09 -3.84
C LYS A 219 20.01 -15.18 -2.61
N ALA A 220 19.90 -13.87 -2.80
CA ALA A 220 19.90 -12.90 -1.70
C ALA A 220 18.71 -13.11 -0.75
N CYS A 221 17.50 -13.28 -1.29
CA CYS A 221 16.30 -13.56 -0.49
C CYS A 221 16.42 -14.88 0.30
N ARG A 222 16.96 -15.96 -0.29
CA ARG A 222 17.21 -17.23 0.42
C ARG A 222 18.21 -17.06 1.57
N GLN A 223 19.28 -16.30 1.37
CA GLN A 223 20.27 -16.02 2.42
C GLN A 223 19.64 -15.21 3.56
N ALA A 224 18.90 -14.15 3.21
CA ALA A 224 18.23 -13.30 4.18
C ALA A 224 17.16 -14.05 4.99
N MET A 225 16.40 -14.95 4.35
CA MET A 225 15.39 -15.79 5.03
C MET A 225 16.02 -16.86 5.92
N ASN A 226 17.13 -17.49 5.49
CA ASN A 226 17.77 -18.56 6.28
C ASN A 226 18.40 -18.06 7.57
N LYS A 227 18.83 -16.81 7.60
CA LYS A 227 19.39 -16.13 8.80
C LYS A 227 18.36 -15.23 9.50
N GLY A 228 17.13 -15.22 9.00
CA GLY A 228 16.04 -14.46 9.60
C GLY A 228 15.57 -15.03 10.94
N THR A 229 14.86 -14.24 11.69
CA THR A 229 14.35 -14.60 13.03
C THR A 229 12.86 -14.34 13.12
N GLN A 230 12.13 -15.29 13.74
CA GLN A 230 10.72 -15.10 14.11
C GLN A 230 10.63 -14.36 15.44
N ASP A 231 9.80 -13.34 15.50
CA ASP A 231 9.52 -12.53 16.69
C ASP A 231 8.00 -12.29 16.77
N SER A 232 7.28 -13.17 17.48
CA SER A 232 5.82 -13.22 17.49
C SER A 232 5.26 -13.31 16.05
N ASP A 233 4.45 -12.35 15.62
CA ASP A 233 3.85 -12.28 14.30
C ASP A 233 4.81 -11.79 13.21
N PHE A 234 5.99 -11.31 13.62
CA PHE A 234 6.98 -10.73 12.72
C PHE A 234 8.06 -11.73 12.32
N PHE A 235 8.36 -11.78 11.03
CA PHE A 235 9.56 -12.45 10.53
C PHE A 235 10.55 -11.39 10.04
N ARG A 236 11.66 -11.24 10.76
CA ARG A 236 12.74 -10.31 10.41
C ARG A 236 13.74 -11.01 9.51
N VAL A 237 13.86 -10.55 8.27
CA VAL A 237 14.92 -11.03 7.38
C VAL A 237 16.28 -10.49 7.83
N ASN A 238 17.36 -11.22 7.53
CA ASN A 238 18.70 -10.73 7.85
C ASN A 238 19.00 -9.45 7.06
N LYS A 239 19.30 -8.37 7.77
CA LYS A 239 19.49 -7.02 7.20
C LYS A 239 20.65 -6.97 6.22
N GLN A 240 21.79 -7.59 6.55
CA GLN A 240 22.99 -7.51 5.69
C GLN A 240 22.79 -8.25 4.38
N ASP A 241 22.26 -9.49 4.44
CA ASP A 241 22.04 -10.29 3.24
C ASP A 241 20.95 -9.66 2.33
N PHE A 242 19.94 -8.98 2.92
CA PHE A 242 18.91 -8.31 2.15
C PHE A 242 19.36 -6.96 1.57
N HIS A 243 20.31 -6.29 2.24
CA HIS A 243 20.91 -5.05 1.71
C HIS A 243 21.57 -5.27 0.36
N ASP A 244 22.19 -6.42 0.16
CA ASP A 244 22.86 -6.78 -1.09
C ASP A 244 21.87 -7.29 -2.17
N CYS A 245 20.57 -7.38 -1.86
CA CYS A 245 19.55 -7.82 -2.81
C CYS A 245 19.27 -6.71 -3.84
N PRO A 246 19.39 -7.00 -5.15
CA PRO A 246 19.00 -6.06 -6.18
C PRO A 246 17.51 -5.77 -6.13
N GLY A 247 17.14 -4.50 -6.28
CA GLY A 247 15.75 -4.08 -6.39
C GLY A 247 15.22 -4.25 -7.81
N ASP A 248 14.05 -4.93 -7.97
CA ASP A 248 13.37 -5.04 -9.25
C ASP A 248 11.87 -5.25 -9.03
N SER A 249 11.04 -4.90 -10.03
CA SER A 249 9.60 -5.20 -9.98
C SER A 249 9.31 -6.63 -10.44
N ILE A 250 8.17 -7.18 -10.05
CA ILE A 250 7.64 -8.45 -10.57
C ILE A 250 7.57 -8.41 -12.09
N ASP A 251 7.14 -7.26 -12.63
CA ASP A 251 6.93 -7.04 -14.05
C ASP A 251 8.24 -7.18 -14.84
N TYR A 252 9.25 -6.37 -14.52
CA TYR A 252 10.56 -6.41 -15.18
C TYR A 252 11.37 -7.66 -14.87
N ALA A 253 11.27 -8.17 -13.64
CA ALA A 253 12.02 -9.35 -13.25
C ALA A 253 11.57 -10.60 -13.97
N VAL A 254 10.25 -10.80 -14.11
CA VAL A 254 9.65 -12.06 -14.59
C VAL A 254 8.58 -11.85 -15.65
N MET A 255 7.55 -11.01 -15.42
CA MET A 255 6.34 -11.00 -16.25
C MET A 255 6.57 -10.61 -17.71
N GLU A 256 7.55 -9.76 -17.99
CA GLU A 256 7.95 -9.41 -19.37
C GLU A 256 8.74 -10.51 -20.08
N LYS A 257 9.18 -11.56 -19.37
CA LYS A 257 10.12 -12.57 -19.88
C LYS A 257 9.54 -13.98 -19.89
N THR A 258 8.57 -14.25 -19.04
CA THR A 258 7.99 -15.58 -18.89
C THR A 258 7.06 -15.92 -20.04
N GLU A 259 7.09 -17.17 -20.46
CA GLU A 259 6.14 -17.74 -21.42
C GLU A 259 4.88 -18.32 -20.75
N ARG A 260 4.80 -18.22 -19.40
CA ARG A 260 3.71 -18.80 -18.59
C ARG A 260 2.67 -17.78 -18.17
N ALA A 261 2.81 -16.51 -18.61
CA ALA A 261 1.89 -15.46 -18.24
C ALA A 261 0.51 -15.65 -18.89
N VAL A 262 -0.52 -15.54 -18.07
CA VAL A 262 -1.93 -15.55 -18.47
C VAL A 262 -2.60 -14.31 -17.90
N VAL A 263 -3.38 -13.59 -18.71
CA VAL A 263 -4.17 -12.44 -18.27
C VAL A 263 -5.63 -12.84 -18.09
N MET A 264 -6.19 -12.55 -16.92
CA MET A 264 -7.60 -12.65 -16.60
C MET A 264 -8.22 -11.25 -16.59
N PRO A 265 -9.09 -10.92 -17.56
CA PRO A 265 -9.76 -9.61 -17.58
C PRO A 265 -10.69 -9.45 -16.40
N ILE A 266 -10.68 -8.27 -15.76
CA ILE A 266 -11.59 -7.92 -14.68
C ILE A 266 -12.19 -6.51 -14.85
N SER A 267 -13.40 -6.37 -14.36
CA SER A 267 -14.16 -5.10 -14.33
C SER A 267 -14.57 -4.75 -12.91
N ALA A 268 -13.60 -4.74 -11.98
CA ALA A 268 -13.83 -4.58 -10.54
C ALA A 268 -13.82 -3.12 -10.06
N GLY A 269 -13.85 -2.14 -10.96
CA GLY A 269 -13.73 -0.72 -10.61
C GLY A 269 -12.38 -0.43 -9.92
N TRP A 270 -11.31 -0.95 -10.49
CA TRP A 270 -9.96 -0.86 -9.97
C TRP A 270 -9.33 0.52 -10.19
N SER A 271 -8.59 1.00 -9.20
CA SER A 271 -7.72 2.16 -9.28
C SER A 271 -6.49 1.97 -8.41
N ASP A 272 -5.32 2.36 -8.91
CA ASP A 272 -4.08 2.41 -8.11
C ASP A 272 -4.00 3.65 -7.22
N ILE A 273 -4.95 4.59 -7.32
CA ILE A 273 -4.93 5.91 -6.64
C ILE A 273 -3.53 6.54 -6.68
N GLY A 274 -3.01 6.73 -7.88
CA GLY A 274 -1.67 7.25 -8.10
C GLY A 274 -1.50 8.71 -7.71
N ALA A 275 -2.58 9.49 -7.63
CA ALA A 275 -2.61 10.90 -7.28
C ALA A 275 -4.00 11.32 -6.77
N TRP A 276 -4.13 12.56 -6.29
CA TRP A 276 -5.38 13.14 -5.81
C TRP A 276 -6.51 13.16 -6.86
N SER A 277 -6.17 13.35 -8.14
CA SER A 277 -7.15 13.28 -9.24
C SER A 277 -7.79 11.91 -9.37
N ALA A 278 -6.99 10.84 -9.28
CA ALA A 278 -7.50 9.47 -9.31
C ALA A 278 -8.39 9.15 -8.09
N LEU A 279 -8.10 9.74 -6.93
CA LEU A 279 -8.96 9.62 -5.76
C LEU A 279 -10.30 10.35 -5.97
N TRP A 280 -10.29 11.54 -6.59
CA TRP A 280 -11.52 12.26 -6.96
C TRP A 280 -12.40 11.43 -7.90
N ASP A 281 -11.80 10.68 -8.83
CA ASP A 281 -12.53 9.83 -9.78
C ASP A 281 -13.30 8.68 -9.12
N VAL A 282 -12.80 8.14 -8.02
CA VAL A 282 -13.39 6.98 -7.33
C VAL A 282 -14.31 7.34 -6.15
N CYS A 283 -14.23 8.58 -5.64
CA CYS A 283 -15.08 9.05 -4.55
C CYS A 283 -16.45 9.50 -5.03
N GLU A 284 -17.47 9.43 -4.16
CA GLU A 284 -18.78 10.03 -4.39
C GLU A 284 -18.68 11.56 -4.45
N ARG A 285 -19.38 12.16 -5.39
CA ARG A 285 -19.38 13.60 -5.64
C ARG A 285 -20.75 14.19 -5.38
N ASP A 286 -20.79 15.44 -4.91
CA ASP A 286 -22.03 16.19 -4.79
C ASP A 286 -22.54 16.66 -6.16
N ALA A 287 -23.64 17.45 -6.17
CA ALA A 287 -24.27 17.94 -7.39
C ALA A 287 -23.38 18.90 -8.21
N ASP A 288 -22.41 19.55 -7.57
CA ASP A 288 -21.42 20.45 -8.20
C ASP A 288 -20.10 19.72 -8.55
N GLY A 289 -20.05 18.39 -8.40
CA GLY A 289 -18.87 17.57 -8.71
C GLY A 289 -17.79 17.61 -7.64
N ASN A 290 -18.06 18.10 -6.43
CA ASN A 290 -17.10 18.17 -5.35
C ASN A 290 -17.08 16.89 -4.52
N VAL A 291 -15.88 16.53 -4.05
CA VAL A 291 -15.68 15.60 -2.95
C VAL A 291 -15.32 16.41 -1.71
N MET A 292 -16.10 16.28 -0.64
CA MET A 292 -15.88 17.01 0.61
C MET A 292 -15.76 16.04 1.77
N GLN A 293 -14.69 16.18 2.56
CA GLN A 293 -14.43 15.38 3.75
C GLN A 293 -14.06 16.29 4.94
N GLY A 294 -14.73 16.09 6.08
CA GLY A 294 -14.51 16.89 7.29
C GLY A 294 -15.37 18.16 7.34
N ASP A 295 -14.90 19.18 8.06
CA ASP A 295 -15.61 20.47 8.25
C ASP A 295 -15.33 21.40 7.06
N VAL A 296 -16.08 21.22 5.96
CA VAL A 296 -15.89 21.95 4.69
C VAL A 296 -17.13 22.80 4.37
N ILE A 297 -16.92 24.06 4.02
CA ILE A 297 -17.93 24.98 3.47
C ILE A 297 -17.48 25.39 2.07
N ALA A 298 -18.27 25.05 1.05
CA ALA A 298 -17.98 25.38 -0.32
C ALA A 298 -19.08 26.28 -0.90
N GLU A 299 -18.72 27.45 -1.40
CA GLU A 299 -19.61 28.40 -2.03
C GLU A 299 -19.13 28.67 -3.45
N ASP A 300 -19.99 28.49 -4.45
CA ASP A 300 -19.66 28.60 -5.89
C ASP A 300 -18.34 27.88 -6.26
N THR A 301 -18.16 26.67 -5.70
CA THR A 301 -16.97 25.83 -5.88
C THR A 301 -17.39 24.55 -6.59
N ARG A 302 -16.66 24.14 -7.64
CA ARG A 302 -17.01 23.01 -8.52
C ARG A 302 -15.82 22.10 -8.79
N ASN A 303 -16.14 20.81 -9.06
CA ASN A 303 -15.16 19.79 -9.44
C ASN A 303 -13.95 19.71 -8.50
N ALA A 304 -14.13 20.07 -7.24
CA ALA A 304 -13.05 20.19 -6.26
C ALA A 304 -12.90 18.92 -5.39
N PHE A 305 -11.68 18.70 -4.87
CA PHE A 305 -11.40 17.70 -3.85
C PHE A 305 -10.95 18.44 -2.57
N LEU A 306 -11.81 18.46 -1.55
CA LEU A 306 -11.67 19.28 -0.36
C LEU A 306 -11.64 18.40 0.89
N VAL A 307 -10.53 18.41 1.62
CA VAL A 307 -10.35 17.63 2.84
C VAL A 307 -9.92 18.54 3.98
N ALA A 308 -10.67 18.52 5.07
CA ALA A 308 -10.39 19.24 6.31
C ALA A 308 -10.27 18.23 7.46
N GLN A 309 -9.04 17.98 7.92
CA GLN A 309 -8.82 17.05 9.03
C GLN A 309 -8.91 17.72 10.40
N HIS A 310 -8.59 19.02 10.49
CA HIS A 310 -8.50 19.73 11.77
C HIS A 310 -9.28 21.05 11.83
N ARG A 311 -9.24 21.84 10.76
CA ARG A 311 -9.80 23.18 10.73
C ARG A 311 -11.00 23.23 9.80
N CYS A 312 -11.92 24.15 10.07
CA CYS A 312 -12.93 24.50 9.07
C CYS A 312 -12.22 25.01 7.81
N LEU A 313 -12.52 24.35 6.67
CA LEU A 313 -12.04 24.73 5.35
C LEU A 313 -13.18 25.39 4.57
N ALA A 314 -13.01 26.65 4.22
CA ALA A 314 -13.98 27.37 3.40
C ALA A 314 -13.39 27.72 2.03
N THR A 315 -14.15 27.49 0.97
CA THR A 315 -13.78 27.83 -0.41
C THR A 315 -14.87 28.66 -1.07
N VAL A 316 -14.49 29.63 -1.91
CA VAL A 316 -15.41 30.49 -2.64
C VAL A 316 -14.92 30.68 -4.06
N GLY A 317 -15.78 30.40 -5.06
CA GLY A 317 -15.52 30.69 -6.47
C GLY A 317 -14.36 29.91 -7.08
N LEU A 318 -14.13 28.65 -6.67
CA LEU A 318 -13.05 27.80 -7.16
C LEU A 318 -13.59 26.72 -8.13
N ASP A 319 -12.75 26.32 -9.07
CA ASP A 319 -13.03 25.22 -10.00
C ASP A 319 -11.78 24.37 -10.22
N ASP A 320 -11.97 23.04 -10.37
CA ASP A 320 -10.91 22.06 -10.63
C ASP A 320 -9.71 22.14 -9.67
N VAL A 321 -9.96 22.26 -8.36
CA VAL A 321 -8.93 22.40 -7.34
C VAL A 321 -8.91 21.23 -6.36
N ILE A 322 -7.74 21.01 -5.81
CA ILE A 322 -7.47 20.09 -4.69
C ILE A 322 -7.02 20.94 -3.50
N VAL A 323 -7.74 20.83 -2.38
CA VAL A 323 -7.36 21.50 -1.11
C VAL A 323 -7.38 20.45 0.00
N ILE A 324 -6.22 20.19 0.59
CA ILE A 324 -6.06 19.19 1.65
C ILE A 324 -5.44 19.89 2.86
N GLU A 325 -6.20 19.96 3.93
CA GLU A 325 -5.77 20.50 5.22
C GLU A 325 -5.47 19.37 6.20
N THR A 326 -4.31 19.44 6.81
CA THR A 326 -3.88 18.60 7.95
C THR A 326 -3.42 19.49 9.11
N ALA A 327 -3.14 18.89 10.27
CA ALA A 327 -2.71 19.65 11.45
C ALA A 327 -1.45 20.51 11.22
N ASP A 328 -0.58 20.11 10.30
CA ASP A 328 0.77 20.66 10.08
C ASP A 328 1.02 21.17 8.66
N ALA A 329 0.10 20.94 7.72
CA ALA A 329 0.29 21.35 6.35
C ALA A 329 -1.04 21.61 5.62
N VAL A 330 -1.00 22.48 4.61
CA VAL A 330 -2.09 22.70 3.66
C VAL A 330 -1.53 22.57 2.26
N LEU A 331 -2.14 21.70 1.44
CA LEU A 331 -1.89 21.61 0.00
C LEU A 331 -3.02 22.31 -0.74
N VAL A 332 -2.67 23.18 -1.68
CA VAL A 332 -3.59 23.71 -2.69
C VAL A 332 -2.96 23.45 -4.06
N ALA A 333 -3.65 22.77 -4.92
CA ALA A 333 -3.17 22.42 -6.24
C ALA A 333 -4.30 22.46 -7.27
N SER A 334 -3.96 22.72 -8.54
CA SER A 334 -4.87 22.46 -9.65
C SER A 334 -4.99 20.96 -9.86
N LYS A 335 -6.17 20.45 -10.19
CA LYS A 335 -6.43 19.01 -10.33
C LYS A 335 -5.61 18.37 -11.45
N ASP A 336 -5.34 19.11 -12.55
CA ASP A 336 -4.47 18.67 -13.64
C ASP A 336 -2.99 18.57 -13.26
N LYS A 337 -2.58 19.18 -12.12
CA LYS A 337 -1.21 19.16 -11.57
C LYS A 337 -1.03 18.23 -10.37
N ALA A 338 -1.99 17.36 -10.10
CA ALA A 338 -1.95 16.44 -8.97
C ALA A 338 -0.70 15.55 -8.94
N GLN A 339 -0.15 15.18 -10.11
CA GLN A 339 1.09 14.39 -10.21
C GLN A 339 2.34 15.16 -9.74
N ASP A 340 2.32 16.49 -9.85
CA ASP A 340 3.46 17.36 -9.53
C ASP A 340 3.64 17.56 -8.01
N VAL A 341 2.70 17.11 -7.17
CA VAL A 341 2.81 17.13 -5.70
C VAL A 341 4.08 16.44 -5.22
N LYS A 342 4.58 15.44 -5.93
CA LYS A 342 5.87 14.80 -5.65
C LYS A 342 7.03 15.80 -5.59
N ALA A 343 7.01 16.86 -6.40
CA ALA A 343 8.06 17.90 -6.39
C ALA A 343 8.08 18.68 -5.06
N ILE A 344 6.91 18.90 -4.44
CA ILE A 344 6.83 19.54 -3.11
C ILE A 344 7.51 18.66 -2.06
N VAL A 345 7.23 17.35 -2.07
CA VAL A 345 7.86 16.38 -1.15
C VAL A 345 9.39 16.38 -1.32
N THR A 346 9.89 16.45 -2.56
CA THR A 346 11.33 16.55 -2.83
C THR A 346 11.94 17.80 -2.22
N ARG A 347 11.29 18.97 -2.39
CA ARG A 347 11.73 20.23 -1.77
C ARG A 347 11.74 20.20 -0.25
N LEU A 348 10.72 19.57 0.38
CA LEU A 348 10.69 19.38 1.83
C LEU A 348 11.89 18.55 2.30
N LYS A 349 12.24 17.47 1.58
CA LYS A 349 13.42 16.64 1.88
C LYS A 349 14.71 17.45 1.77
N GLU A 350 14.90 18.16 0.66
CA GLU A 350 16.09 18.98 0.39
C GLU A 350 16.27 20.11 1.41
N SER A 351 15.18 20.67 1.92
CA SER A 351 15.21 21.73 2.95
C SER A 351 15.29 21.20 4.39
N GLY A 352 15.35 19.87 4.59
CA GLY A 352 15.48 19.23 5.90
C GLY A 352 14.23 19.36 6.77
N ARG A 353 13.06 19.62 6.18
CA ARG A 353 11.79 19.70 6.89
C ARG A 353 11.21 18.32 7.17
N GLU A 354 10.54 18.18 8.34
CA GLU A 354 10.03 16.87 8.79
C GLU A 354 8.65 16.52 8.21
N GLU A 355 7.92 17.47 7.62
CA GLU A 355 6.54 17.27 7.12
C GLU A 355 6.44 16.31 5.95
N HIS A 356 7.53 15.81 5.42
CA HIS A 356 7.53 14.71 4.47
C HIS A 356 7.62 13.34 5.16
N LYS A 357 8.10 13.27 6.40
CA LYS A 357 8.32 12.02 7.14
C LYS A 357 7.19 11.67 8.09
N VAL A 358 6.81 12.62 8.93
CA VAL A 358 5.87 12.42 10.03
C VAL A 358 4.73 13.43 9.99
N HIS A 359 3.58 13.02 10.50
CA HIS A 359 2.52 13.92 10.90
C HIS A 359 2.84 14.55 12.26
N ARG A 360 2.15 15.63 12.59
CA ARG A 360 2.17 16.20 13.95
C ARG A 360 1.81 15.16 15.01
N GLN A 361 0.87 14.25 14.70
CA GLN A 361 0.56 13.07 15.50
C GLN A 361 1.37 11.86 15.00
N VAL A 362 2.07 11.19 15.92
CA VAL A 362 2.91 10.03 15.63
C VAL A 362 2.43 8.83 16.43
N TYR A 363 2.16 7.73 15.74
CA TYR A 363 1.69 6.47 16.33
C TYR A 363 2.84 5.65 16.88
N ARG A 364 2.59 4.95 17.98
CA ARG A 364 3.52 4.07 18.70
C ARG A 364 2.76 2.83 19.20
N PRO A 365 3.45 1.73 19.54
CA PRO A 365 2.79 0.53 20.08
C PRO A 365 1.90 0.80 21.30
N TRP A 366 2.27 1.76 22.12
CA TRP A 366 1.55 2.15 23.34
C TRP A 366 0.41 3.18 23.10
N GLY A 367 0.27 3.73 21.89
CA GLY A 367 -0.72 4.75 21.56
C GLY A 367 -0.18 5.77 20.58
N SER A 368 -0.33 7.06 20.87
CA SER A 368 0.20 8.13 20.02
C SER A 368 0.69 9.32 20.83
N TYR A 369 1.52 10.14 20.20
CA TYR A 369 1.82 11.46 20.72
C TYR A 369 1.61 12.52 19.63
N GLU A 370 1.22 13.71 20.07
CA GLU A 370 1.04 14.88 19.23
C GLU A 370 1.87 16.03 19.79
N GLY A 371 2.71 16.67 18.94
CA GLY A 371 3.39 17.91 19.29
C GLY A 371 2.37 19.05 19.37
N ILE A 372 2.22 19.69 20.53
CA ILE A 372 1.30 20.82 20.72
C ILE A 372 2.00 22.14 20.45
N ASP A 373 3.18 22.31 21.05
CA ASP A 373 3.96 23.54 20.96
C ASP A 373 5.45 23.23 21.19
N GLU A 374 6.32 24.00 20.58
CA GLU A 374 7.77 23.86 20.76
C GLU A 374 8.49 25.19 20.64
N GLY A 375 9.57 25.31 21.36
CA GLY A 375 10.45 26.48 21.32
C GLY A 375 11.91 26.07 21.59
N PRO A 376 12.85 27.00 21.53
CA PRO A 376 14.29 26.68 21.64
C PRO A 376 14.69 25.91 22.90
N ARG A 377 13.85 25.91 23.95
CA ARG A 377 14.16 25.28 25.24
C ARG A 377 12.99 24.49 25.85
N PHE A 378 11.89 24.30 25.13
CA PHE A 378 10.75 23.50 25.59
C PHE A 378 10.05 22.79 24.44
N GLN A 379 9.35 21.72 24.78
CA GLN A 379 8.45 21.01 23.89
C GLN A 379 7.24 20.53 24.69
N VAL A 380 6.03 20.78 24.17
CA VAL A 380 4.78 20.31 24.74
C VAL A 380 4.22 19.20 23.86
N LYS A 381 3.92 18.06 24.46
CA LYS A 381 3.31 16.91 23.75
C LYS A 381 2.04 16.48 24.46
N ARG A 382 1.03 16.11 23.66
CA ARG A 382 -0.09 15.32 24.15
C ARG A 382 0.22 13.85 23.90
N LEU A 383 0.10 13.01 24.92
CA LEU A 383 0.23 11.58 24.79
C LEU A 383 -1.13 10.93 25.01
N THR A 384 -1.52 10.04 24.10
CA THR A 384 -2.70 9.20 24.23
C THR A 384 -2.23 7.77 24.37
N VAL A 385 -2.41 7.19 25.55
CA VAL A 385 -1.95 5.82 25.86
C VAL A 385 -3.14 4.88 25.83
N LYS A 386 -3.01 3.76 25.10
CA LYS A 386 -4.06 2.73 25.02
C LYS A 386 -4.28 2.06 26.38
N PRO A 387 -5.50 1.58 26.66
CA PRO A 387 -5.76 0.81 27.89
C PRO A 387 -4.79 -0.37 28.03
N GLY A 388 -4.15 -0.49 29.19
CA GLY A 388 -3.20 -1.56 29.48
C GLY A 388 -1.81 -1.42 28.85
N ALA A 389 -1.59 -0.41 28.00
CA ALA A 389 -0.29 -0.16 27.40
C ALA A 389 0.66 0.58 28.36
N GLN A 390 1.95 0.45 28.12
CA GLN A 390 3.02 1.06 28.92
C GLN A 390 3.94 1.90 28.03
N LEU A 391 4.31 3.06 28.53
CA LEU A 391 5.34 3.89 27.90
C LEU A 391 6.71 3.28 28.16
N SER A 392 7.62 3.42 27.19
CA SER A 392 9.02 3.04 27.38
C SER A 392 9.65 3.83 28.53
N LEU A 393 10.38 3.14 29.38
CA LEU A 393 11.18 3.80 30.44
C LEU A 393 12.25 4.68 29.80
N GLN A 394 12.26 5.97 30.10
CA GLN A 394 13.23 6.93 29.59
C GLN A 394 13.88 7.68 30.75
N MET A 395 15.18 7.94 30.64
CA MET A 395 15.92 8.77 31.57
C MET A 395 16.57 9.93 30.80
N HIS A 396 16.43 11.15 31.34
CA HIS A 396 16.96 12.35 30.71
C HIS A 396 17.97 13.03 31.66
N HIS A 397 19.19 13.25 31.20
CA HIS A 397 20.24 13.90 32.00
C HIS A 397 20.17 15.43 32.01
N HIS A 398 19.54 16.05 31.01
CA HIS A 398 19.52 17.52 30.81
C HIS A 398 18.12 18.10 30.55
N ARG A 399 17.09 17.36 30.94
CA ARG A 399 15.71 17.70 30.63
C ARG A 399 14.84 17.49 31.87
N ALA A 400 14.07 18.51 32.27
CA ALA A 400 12.98 18.37 33.23
C ALA A 400 11.67 18.07 32.50
N GLU A 401 10.88 17.13 33.01
CA GLU A 401 9.58 16.79 32.49
C GLU A 401 8.48 17.12 33.50
N HIS A 402 7.41 17.74 33.03
CA HIS A 402 6.20 18.00 33.80
C HIS A 402 5.04 17.24 33.14
N TRP A 403 4.42 16.34 33.89
CA TRP A 403 3.31 15.53 33.41
C TRP A 403 1.99 16.07 33.99
N VAL A 404 1.04 16.35 33.12
CA VAL A 404 -0.34 16.71 33.47
C VAL A 404 -1.25 15.62 32.94
N VAL A 405 -1.95 14.93 33.84
CA VAL A 405 -2.96 13.94 33.47
C VAL A 405 -4.29 14.66 33.30
N ALA A 406 -4.75 14.80 32.05
CA ALA A 406 -5.95 15.56 31.72
C ALA A 406 -7.22 14.71 31.79
N VAL A 407 -7.17 13.47 31.31
CA VAL A 407 -8.24 12.49 31.38
C VAL A 407 -7.63 11.12 31.65
N SER A 408 -7.95 10.48 32.75
CA SER A 408 -7.48 9.13 33.06
C SER A 408 -8.47 8.37 33.91
N TYR A 409 -8.69 7.12 33.54
CA TYR A 409 -9.33 6.10 34.37
C TYR A 409 -8.29 5.16 35.03
N THR A 410 -6.99 5.44 34.89
CA THR A 410 -5.90 4.57 35.37
C THR A 410 -4.93 5.33 36.27
N HIS A 411 -4.37 4.64 37.27
CA HIS A 411 -3.34 5.20 38.13
C HIS A 411 -2.02 5.28 37.36
N LEU A 412 -1.46 6.47 37.26
CA LEU A 412 -0.12 6.70 36.75
C LEU A 412 0.85 6.44 37.89
N THR A 413 1.53 5.30 37.88
CA THR A 413 2.67 5.08 38.77
C THR A 413 3.92 5.61 38.08
N LEU A 414 4.39 6.76 38.51
CA LEU A 414 5.73 7.24 38.15
C LEU A 414 6.76 6.44 38.94
N PRO A 415 7.84 5.94 38.32
CA PRO A 415 8.94 5.38 39.11
C PRO A 415 9.51 6.49 39.99
N THR A 416 9.39 6.33 41.29
CA THR A 416 10.10 7.18 42.25
C THR A 416 11.59 6.91 42.06
N SER A 417 12.29 7.92 41.53
CA SER A 417 13.77 7.89 41.53
C SER A 417 14.28 7.77 42.93
N ALA A 418 15.08 6.74 43.18
CA ALA A 418 16.00 6.74 44.30
C ALA A 418 17.23 7.58 43.95
#